data_4e33fc3cf59af764386020cd143350b8
#
_entry.id   4e33fc3cf59af764386020cd143350b8
#
_cell.length_a   1.000
_cell.length_b   1.000
_cell.length_c   1.000
_cell.angle_alpha   90.00
_cell.angle_beta   90.00
_cell.angle_gamma   90.00
#
_symmetry.space_group_name_H-M   'P 1'
#
loop_
_entity.id
_entity.type
_entity.pdbx_description
1 polymer ?
#
loop_
_entity_poly.entity_id
_entity_poly.type
_entity_poly.pdbx_seq_one_letter_code
_entity_poly.pdbx_strand_id
1 'polypeptide(L)'
;MIDKVLIANRGEIALRILRACRALGIGTVAVHSTADRDLKHVRLADESVCIGGASSAESYLNIPAIISAAELTDTVAIHPGYGFLSENADFAERVEQSGFRFIGPRAETIRLMGDKVSAIESMKAAGVPCVPGSDGELGDDDAENLRLARAIGFPVMIKAAAGGGGRGMRVVHSEGGLLHAIAMTRSEASNAFGSRTVYMEKYLDNPRHVEIQVMADEFGNAVHLGERDCSMQRRHQKVIEDSPAPGISNAERAAIGERCAQACQRLGYRGAGTFEFLYQDGEFYFIEMNTRIQVEHPVTEMVTGRDLVAEQILIAGGERLSFAQSDIEFRGHAIECRINAEDPVRFLPSPGQITVYHAPGGPGVRVDSHVYSGYHVPPHYDSMIGKVITWGADRPSAIARMRTALSELVIEGITDNTALHEDLLTDRGFEEGGANIHYLEHKLGLS
;
A
#
# COMPACT_ATOMS: atom_id res chain seq x y z
N MET A 1 0.81 28.20 2.61
CA MET A 1 0.10 27.59 1.46
C MET A 1 1.16 26.95 0.57
N ILE A 2 0.93 25.75 0.06
CA ILE A 2 1.83 25.11 -0.91
C ILE A 2 1.47 25.63 -2.31
N ASP A 3 2.43 26.19 -3.01
CA ASP A 3 2.26 26.72 -4.38
C ASP A 3 3.00 25.91 -5.44
N LYS A 4 4.00 25.12 -5.04
CA LYS A 4 4.75 24.23 -5.93
C LYS A 4 5.15 22.94 -5.21
N VAL A 5 4.91 21.77 -5.86
CA VAL A 5 5.20 20.43 -5.34
C VAL A 5 6.19 19.71 -6.26
N LEU A 6 7.28 19.19 -5.69
CA LEU A 6 8.13 18.22 -6.36
C LEU A 6 7.56 16.81 -6.14
N ILE A 7 7.37 16.07 -7.23
CA ILE A 7 6.85 14.71 -7.25
C ILE A 7 8.03 13.75 -7.25
N ALA A 8 8.38 13.23 -6.06
CA ALA A 8 9.52 12.33 -5.85
C ALA A 8 9.16 10.86 -6.12
N ASN A 9 8.52 10.61 -7.25
CA ASN A 9 8.09 9.28 -7.67
C ASN A 9 7.96 9.20 -9.20
N ARG A 10 7.54 8.04 -9.71
CA ARG A 10 7.35 7.74 -11.14
C ARG A 10 6.02 7.03 -11.39
N GLY A 11 5.77 6.73 -12.67
CA GLY A 11 4.67 5.87 -13.05
C GLY A 11 3.31 6.51 -12.86
N GLU A 12 2.31 5.67 -12.53
CA GLU A 12 0.93 6.12 -12.41
C GLU A 12 0.73 7.04 -11.20
N ILE A 13 1.43 6.77 -10.08
CA ILE A 13 1.28 7.59 -8.87
C ILE A 13 1.84 9.01 -9.08
N ALA A 14 2.93 9.17 -9.81
CA ALA A 14 3.44 10.50 -10.15
C ALA A 14 2.44 11.28 -11.00
N LEU A 15 1.78 10.63 -11.94
CA LEU A 15 0.71 11.24 -12.73
C LEU A 15 -0.54 11.53 -11.88
N ARG A 16 -0.87 10.67 -10.91
CA ARG A 16 -1.98 10.88 -9.96
C ARG A 16 -1.74 12.12 -9.08
N ILE A 17 -0.52 12.28 -8.55
CA ILE A 17 -0.13 13.45 -7.76
C ILE A 17 -0.19 14.72 -8.61
N LEU A 18 0.33 14.67 -9.82
CA LEU A 18 0.28 15.79 -10.77
C LEU A 18 -1.18 16.25 -11.01
N ARG A 19 -2.11 15.31 -11.19
CA ARG A 19 -3.54 15.60 -11.37
C ARG A 19 -4.13 16.29 -10.14
N ALA A 20 -3.78 15.84 -8.92
CA ALA A 20 -4.23 16.48 -7.68
C ALA A 20 -3.67 17.91 -7.54
N CYS A 21 -2.38 18.10 -7.79
CA CYS A 21 -1.76 19.44 -7.78
C CYS A 21 -2.46 20.38 -8.75
N ARG A 22 -2.72 19.94 -9.98
CA ARG A 22 -3.42 20.76 -10.98
C ARG A 22 -4.83 21.11 -10.58
N ALA A 23 -5.58 20.17 -9.99
CA ALA A 23 -6.93 20.45 -9.47
C ALA A 23 -6.92 21.49 -8.35
N LEU A 24 -5.84 21.57 -7.58
CA LEU A 24 -5.63 22.56 -6.51
C LEU A 24 -4.98 23.85 -7.00
N GLY A 25 -4.62 23.97 -8.28
CA GLY A 25 -3.92 25.14 -8.82
C GLY A 25 -2.46 25.25 -8.38
N ILE A 26 -1.82 24.13 -8.04
CA ILE A 26 -0.45 24.03 -7.53
C ILE A 26 0.50 23.67 -8.65
N GLY A 27 1.64 24.39 -8.76
CA GLY A 27 2.71 24.10 -9.70
C GLY A 27 3.40 22.76 -9.42
N THR A 28 3.93 22.13 -10.48
CA THR A 28 4.48 20.77 -10.39
C THR A 28 5.89 20.66 -10.96
N VAL A 29 6.75 19.96 -10.21
CA VAL A 29 8.08 19.55 -10.67
C VAL A 29 8.13 18.05 -10.73
N ALA A 30 8.38 17.47 -11.89
CA ALA A 30 8.59 16.05 -12.06
C ALA A 30 10.08 15.71 -11.96
N VAL A 31 10.47 14.81 -11.06
CA VAL A 31 11.79 14.19 -11.17
C VAL A 31 11.72 12.92 -12.01
N HIS A 32 12.81 12.60 -12.70
CA HIS A 32 12.88 11.38 -13.49
C HIS A 32 14.31 10.84 -13.60
N SER A 33 14.43 9.53 -13.76
CA SER A 33 15.69 8.90 -14.20
C SER A 33 15.89 9.09 -15.71
N THR A 34 17.07 8.73 -16.22
CA THR A 34 17.32 8.73 -17.68
C THR A 34 16.36 7.79 -18.42
N ALA A 35 15.91 6.68 -17.81
CA ALA A 35 14.98 5.73 -18.42
C ALA A 35 13.54 6.24 -18.49
N ASP A 36 13.16 7.17 -17.64
CA ASP A 36 11.78 7.66 -17.49
C ASP A 36 11.52 9.04 -18.11
N ARG A 37 12.46 9.55 -18.93
CA ARG A 37 12.36 10.88 -19.55
C ARG A 37 11.04 11.10 -20.31
N ASP A 38 10.50 10.04 -20.89
CA ASP A 38 9.31 10.11 -21.74
C ASP A 38 7.99 9.81 -21.01
N LEU A 39 8.02 9.67 -19.67
CA LEU A 39 6.79 9.46 -18.89
C LEU A 39 5.82 10.63 -19.00
N LYS A 40 4.51 10.32 -18.97
CA LYS A 40 3.45 11.34 -19.10
C LYS A 40 3.57 12.45 -18.08
N HIS A 41 3.87 12.14 -16.81
CA HIS A 41 3.99 13.16 -15.77
C HIS A 41 5.17 14.10 -16.03
N VAL A 42 6.28 13.62 -16.60
CA VAL A 42 7.44 14.44 -16.98
C VAL A 42 7.08 15.44 -18.09
N ARG A 43 6.32 14.98 -19.09
CA ARG A 43 5.85 15.84 -20.20
C ARG A 43 4.77 16.83 -19.79
N LEU A 44 4.03 16.53 -18.73
CA LEU A 44 2.88 17.33 -18.29
C LEU A 44 3.20 18.26 -17.13
N ALA A 45 4.26 18.02 -16.37
CA ALA A 45 4.68 18.88 -15.28
C ALA A 45 5.13 20.26 -15.80
N ASP A 46 5.05 21.27 -14.96
CA ASP A 46 5.47 22.63 -15.29
C ASP A 46 7.00 22.70 -15.45
N GLU A 47 7.72 21.93 -14.64
CA GLU A 47 9.17 21.75 -14.69
C GLU A 47 9.54 20.27 -14.55
N SER A 48 10.71 19.88 -15.05
CA SER A 48 11.22 18.52 -14.85
C SER A 48 12.74 18.50 -14.66
N VAL A 49 13.22 17.59 -13.81
CA VAL A 49 14.64 17.43 -13.47
C VAL A 49 15.05 15.97 -13.58
N CYS A 50 16.10 15.70 -14.36
CA CYS A 50 16.74 14.38 -14.38
C CYS A 50 17.60 14.22 -13.15
N ILE A 51 17.28 13.24 -12.28
CA ILE A 51 17.96 13.02 -11.00
C ILE A 51 19.00 11.89 -11.02
N GLY A 52 19.25 11.25 -12.16
CA GLY A 52 20.28 10.23 -12.26
C GLY A 52 20.04 9.16 -13.31
N GLY A 53 20.81 8.08 -13.21
CA GLY A 53 20.77 6.91 -14.08
C GLY A 53 19.49 6.10 -13.97
N ALA A 54 19.39 5.05 -14.79
CA ALA A 54 18.18 4.22 -14.88
C ALA A 54 17.87 3.41 -13.62
N SER A 55 18.89 3.02 -12.83
CA SER A 55 18.63 2.27 -11.59
C SER A 55 18.00 3.13 -10.51
N SER A 56 17.16 2.55 -9.67
CA SER A 56 16.51 3.25 -8.56
C SER A 56 17.53 3.84 -7.58
N ALA A 57 18.64 3.12 -7.33
CA ALA A 57 19.69 3.56 -6.43
C ALA A 57 20.39 4.84 -6.91
N GLU A 58 20.51 5.02 -8.24
CA GLU A 58 21.13 6.20 -8.84
C GLU A 58 20.17 7.37 -9.01
N SER A 59 18.86 7.15 -8.82
CA SER A 59 17.82 8.14 -9.11
C SER A 59 16.79 8.27 -7.96
N TYR A 60 15.72 7.49 -7.97
CA TYR A 60 14.57 7.63 -7.04
C TYR A 60 14.88 7.32 -5.57
N LEU A 61 16.01 6.64 -5.27
CA LEU A 61 16.53 6.41 -3.93
C LEU A 61 17.69 7.35 -3.57
N ASN A 62 18.06 8.26 -4.47
CA ASN A 62 19.14 9.24 -4.26
C ASN A 62 18.59 10.50 -3.58
N ILE A 63 18.57 10.49 -2.23
CA ILE A 63 18.05 11.60 -1.43
C ILE A 63 18.73 12.94 -1.79
N PRO A 64 20.07 13.04 -1.87
CA PRO A 64 20.73 14.30 -2.25
C PRO A 64 20.26 14.84 -3.60
N ALA A 65 20.10 14.00 -4.61
CA ALA A 65 19.66 14.43 -5.94
C ALA A 65 18.21 14.96 -5.92
N ILE A 66 17.32 14.35 -5.14
CA ILE A 66 15.92 14.80 -5.00
C ILE A 66 15.88 16.16 -4.29
N ILE A 67 16.64 16.34 -3.19
CA ILE A 67 16.68 17.60 -2.45
C ILE A 67 17.30 18.71 -3.32
N SER A 68 18.38 18.45 -4.04
CA SER A 68 18.97 19.42 -4.96
C SER A 68 18.00 19.81 -6.09
N ALA A 69 17.20 18.86 -6.60
CA ALA A 69 16.16 19.17 -7.58
C ALA A 69 15.09 20.11 -6.99
N ALA A 70 14.72 19.90 -5.73
CA ALA A 70 13.76 20.77 -5.03
C ALA A 70 14.30 22.20 -4.83
N GLU A 71 15.57 22.31 -4.44
CA GLU A 71 16.26 23.60 -4.30
C GLU A 71 16.35 24.34 -5.64
N LEU A 72 16.76 23.66 -6.71
CA LEU A 72 16.91 24.26 -8.04
C LEU A 72 15.62 24.77 -8.67
N THR A 73 14.48 24.22 -8.24
CA THR A 73 13.18 24.56 -8.79
C THR A 73 12.31 25.39 -7.85
N ASP A 74 12.89 25.92 -6.77
CA ASP A 74 12.15 26.70 -5.75
C ASP A 74 10.86 26.00 -5.26
N THR A 75 10.94 24.69 -5.08
CA THR A 75 9.82 23.86 -4.62
C THR A 75 9.56 24.12 -3.12
N VAL A 76 8.29 24.08 -2.70
CA VAL A 76 7.90 24.27 -1.29
C VAL A 76 7.68 22.94 -0.57
N ALA A 77 7.19 21.93 -1.30
CA ALA A 77 6.86 20.64 -0.73
C ALA A 77 7.28 19.49 -1.65
N ILE A 78 7.53 18.32 -1.04
CA ILE A 78 7.90 17.09 -1.74
C ILE A 78 6.87 16.01 -1.45
N HIS A 79 6.27 15.43 -2.50
CA HIS A 79 5.35 14.31 -2.40
C HIS A 79 6.05 13.00 -2.78
N PRO A 80 6.23 12.06 -1.84
CA PRO A 80 6.96 10.82 -2.10
C PRO A 80 6.12 9.75 -2.81
N GLY A 81 4.78 9.90 -2.89
CA GLY A 81 3.88 8.87 -3.40
C GLY A 81 3.86 7.62 -2.52
N TYR A 82 4.05 6.46 -3.13
CA TYR A 82 4.26 5.16 -2.46
C TYR A 82 5.51 4.45 -3.03
N GLY A 83 6.05 3.47 -2.28
CA GLY A 83 7.32 2.82 -2.62
C GLY A 83 8.52 3.78 -2.50
N PHE A 84 9.67 3.40 -3.01
CA PHE A 84 10.92 4.17 -2.95
C PHE A 84 11.21 4.77 -1.56
N LEU A 85 11.14 6.10 -1.42
CA LEU A 85 11.45 6.81 -0.19
C LEU A 85 10.22 7.21 0.63
N SER A 86 9.01 6.77 0.26
CA SER A 86 7.77 7.20 0.92
C SER A 86 7.67 6.82 2.40
N GLU A 87 8.32 5.73 2.82
CA GLU A 87 8.39 5.26 4.20
C GLU A 87 9.82 5.32 4.77
N ASN A 88 10.65 6.17 4.18
CA ASN A 88 12.02 6.39 4.67
C ASN A 88 12.03 7.59 5.63
N ALA A 89 12.21 7.31 6.94
CA ALA A 89 12.22 8.33 7.97
C ALA A 89 13.36 9.35 7.80
N ASP A 90 14.54 8.90 7.36
CA ASP A 90 15.70 9.78 7.14
C ASP A 90 15.47 10.72 5.96
N PHE A 91 14.73 10.26 4.94
CA PHE A 91 14.32 11.14 3.84
C PHE A 91 13.33 12.21 4.31
N ALA A 92 12.29 11.82 5.03
CA ALA A 92 11.32 12.76 5.58
C ALA A 92 11.99 13.82 6.47
N GLU A 93 12.88 13.39 7.36
CA GLU A 93 13.65 14.29 8.24
C GLU A 93 14.55 15.24 7.44
N ARG A 94 15.29 14.76 6.44
CA ARG A 94 16.14 15.60 5.59
C ARG A 94 15.36 16.59 4.77
N VAL A 95 14.19 16.23 4.25
CA VAL A 95 13.30 17.14 3.53
C VAL A 95 12.90 18.30 4.44
N GLU A 96 12.46 18.03 5.67
CA GLU A 96 12.05 19.05 6.62
C GLU A 96 13.24 19.89 7.12
N GLN A 97 14.40 19.28 7.39
CA GLN A 97 15.62 20.01 7.75
C GLN A 97 16.16 20.92 6.62
N SER A 98 15.89 20.58 5.36
CA SER A 98 16.24 21.39 4.20
C SER A 98 15.24 22.54 3.94
N GLY A 99 14.21 22.70 4.80
CA GLY A 99 13.22 23.76 4.70
C GLY A 99 12.01 23.46 3.81
N PHE A 100 11.90 22.25 3.29
CA PHE A 100 10.75 21.80 2.51
C PHE A 100 9.69 21.12 3.39
N ARG A 101 8.45 21.09 2.95
CA ARG A 101 7.39 20.30 3.58
C ARG A 101 7.39 18.88 3.02
N PHE A 102 7.46 17.89 3.88
CA PHE A 102 7.23 16.48 3.49
C PHE A 102 5.72 16.22 3.46
N ILE A 103 5.19 15.80 2.30
CA ILE A 103 3.77 15.43 2.17
C ILE A 103 3.60 13.98 2.64
N GLY A 104 3.38 13.84 3.93
CA GLY A 104 3.28 12.57 4.65
C GLY A 104 3.40 12.77 6.15
N PRO A 105 3.49 11.68 6.92
CA PRO A 105 3.65 11.74 8.37
C PRO A 105 5.05 12.26 8.76
N ARG A 106 5.22 12.53 10.05
CA ARG A 106 6.50 12.96 10.61
C ARG A 106 7.52 11.80 10.58
N ALA A 107 8.78 12.13 10.45
CA ALA A 107 9.87 11.14 10.44
C ALA A 107 9.84 10.18 11.66
N GLU A 108 9.53 10.71 12.84
CA GLU A 108 9.39 9.93 14.08
C GLU A 108 8.28 8.87 13.98
N THR A 109 7.14 9.23 13.39
CA THR A 109 6.01 8.33 13.18
C THR A 109 6.34 7.25 12.15
N ILE A 110 7.03 7.62 11.07
CA ILE A 110 7.51 6.65 10.08
C ILE A 110 8.47 5.66 10.73
N ARG A 111 9.41 6.15 11.55
CA ARG A 111 10.40 5.31 12.25
C ARG A 111 9.73 4.38 13.27
N LEU A 112 8.74 4.88 14.03
CA LEU A 112 7.98 4.11 15.01
C LEU A 112 7.17 2.99 14.34
N MET A 113 6.46 3.30 13.26
CA MET A 113 5.63 2.32 12.55
C MET A 113 6.45 1.36 11.68
N GLY A 114 7.66 1.74 11.29
CA GLY A 114 8.60 0.88 10.55
C GLY A 114 9.24 -0.22 11.40
N ASP A 115 9.26 -0.09 12.73
CA ASP A 115 9.66 -1.15 13.65
C ASP A 115 8.44 -1.94 14.13
N LYS A 116 8.34 -3.20 13.71
CA LYS A 116 7.14 -4.03 13.95
C LYS A 116 6.82 -4.24 15.42
N VAL A 117 7.82 -4.37 16.28
CA VAL A 117 7.60 -4.58 17.72
C VAL A 117 7.04 -3.30 18.33
N SER A 118 7.71 -2.17 18.10
CA SER A 118 7.26 -0.86 18.57
C SER A 118 5.88 -0.47 18.02
N ALA A 119 5.59 -0.82 16.76
CA ALA A 119 4.28 -0.59 16.16
C ALA A 119 3.19 -1.40 16.87
N ILE A 120 3.41 -2.71 17.09
CA ILE A 120 2.45 -3.58 17.80
C ILE A 120 2.21 -3.08 19.23
N GLU A 121 3.27 -2.72 19.96
CA GLU A 121 3.16 -2.18 21.32
C GLU A 121 2.35 -0.89 21.35
N SER A 122 2.64 0.03 20.42
CA SER A 122 1.90 1.29 20.28
C SER A 122 0.43 1.07 19.94
N MET A 123 0.13 0.11 19.06
CA MET A 123 -1.24 -0.22 18.66
C MET A 123 -2.02 -0.88 19.81
N LYS A 124 -1.41 -1.80 20.55
CA LYS A 124 -2.01 -2.37 21.79
C LYS A 124 -2.34 -1.29 22.82
N ALA A 125 -1.39 -0.37 23.07
CA ALA A 125 -1.61 0.77 23.97
C ALA A 125 -2.73 1.70 23.48
N ALA A 126 -2.93 1.81 22.17
CA ALA A 126 -4.02 2.57 21.55
C ALA A 126 -5.37 1.83 21.53
N GLY A 127 -5.41 0.54 21.91
CA GLY A 127 -6.63 -0.27 21.91
C GLY A 127 -6.98 -0.87 20.54
N VAL A 128 -6.02 -0.87 19.60
CA VAL A 128 -6.17 -1.57 18.32
C VAL A 128 -5.90 -3.05 18.54
N PRO A 129 -6.79 -3.96 18.09
CA PRO A 129 -6.62 -5.39 18.29
C PRO A 129 -5.43 -5.91 17.48
N CYS A 130 -4.52 -6.63 18.12
CA CYS A 130 -3.33 -7.20 17.51
C CYS A 130 -3.37 -8.73 17.59
N VAL A 131 -2.60 -9.38 16.71
CA VAL A 131 -2.43 -10.85 16.79
C VAL A 131 -1.90 -11.21 18.19
N PRO A 132 -2.50 -12.19 18.90
CA PRO A 132 -1.95 -12.68 20.16
C PRO A 132 -0.50 -13.16 19.96
N GLY A 133 0.41 -12.71 20.80
CA GLY A 133 1.83 -12.97 20.60
C GLY A 133 2.69 -12.83 21.85
N SER A 134 4.01 -12.76 21.66
CA SER A 134 5.00 -12.71 22.73
C SER A 134 5.13 -11.36 23.43
N ASP A 135 4.36 -10.35 23.03
CA ASP A 135 4.42 -8.99 23.58
C ASP A 135 5.84 -8.40 23.60
N GLY A 136 6.58 -8.63 22.53
CA GLY A 136 7.95 -8.17 22.36
C GLY A 136 8.88 -9.25 21.81
N GLU A 137 10.18 -8.94 21.87
CA GLU A 137 11.25 -9.83 21.43
C GLU A 137 11.32 -11.12 22.24
N LEU A 138 11.54 -12.25 21.57
CA LEU A 138 11.84 -13.53 22.25
C LEU A 138 13.24 -13.47 22.86
N GLY A 139 13.31 -13.76 24.16
CA GLY A 139 14.57 -13.91 24.90
C GLY A 139 15.33 -15.19 24.56
N ASP A 140 16.48 -15.38 25.20
CA ASP A 140 17.32 -16.57 25.04
C ASP A 140 16.94 -17.71 26.02
N ASP A 141 15.90 -17.53 26.85
CA ASP A 141 15.39 -18.56 27.74
C ASP A 141 14.42 -19.48 27.01
N ASP A 142 14.86 -20.69 26.71
CA ASP A 142 14.08 -21.71 26.01
C ASP A 142 12.81 -22.10 26.78
N ALA A 143 12.85 -22.15 28.13
CA ALA A 143 11.70 -22.52 28.93
C ALA A 143 10.63 -21.45 28.91
N GLU A 144 11.01 -20.18 28.91
CA GLU A 144 10.10 -19.04 28.76
C GLU A 144 9.48 -18.99 27.37
N ASN A 145 10.28 -19.21 26.32
CA ASN A 145 9.77 -19.27 24.94
C ASN A 145 8.74 -20.40 24.75
N LEU A 146 8.96 -21.55 25.34
CA LEU A 146 8.00 -22.65 25.35
C LEU A 146 6.72 -22.31 26.13
N ARG A 147 6.86 -21.64 27.29
CA ARG A 147 5.71 -21.18 28.09
C ARG A 147 4.84 -20.19 27.31
N LEU A 148 5.46 -19.23 26.63
CA LEU A 148 4.79 -18.25 25.79
C LEU A 148 4.04 -18.93 24.64
N ALA A 149 4.67 -19.87 23.92
CA ALA A 149 4.04 -20.60 22.84
C ALA A 149 2.82 -21.41 23.30
N ARG A 150 2.88 -22.03 24.48
CA ARG A 150 1.73 -22.73 25.08
C ARG A 150 0.59 -21.77 25.44
N ALA A 151 0.91 -20.58 25.92
CA ALA A 151 -0.08 -19.56 26.28
C ALA A 151 -0.78 -19.01 25.04
N ILE A 152 -0.04 -18.77 23.93
CA ILE A 152 -0.59 -18.33 22.65
C ILE A 152 -1.42 -19.46 21.99
N GLY A 153 -0.98 -20.70 22.14
CA GLY A 153 -1.58 -21.91 21.54
C GLY A 153 -1.10 -22.14 20.10
N PHE A 154 -0.65 -23.40 19.83
CA PHE A 154 -0.22 -23.81 18.49
C PHE A 154 -1.39 -23.87 17.49
N PRO A 155 -1.12 -23.67 16.17
CA PRO A 155 0.17 -23.31 15.60
C PRO A 155 0.56 -21.86 15.92
N VAL A 156 1.88 -21.60 16.00
CA VAL A 156 2.44 -20.26 16.16
C VAL A 156 3.36 -19.92 14.99
N MET A 157 3.58 -18.62 14.76
CA MET A 157 4.50 -18.12 13.74
C MET A 157 5.64 -17.35 14.41
N ILE A 158 6.88 -17.69 14.06
CA ILE A 158 8.07 -16.94 14.46
C ILE A 158 8.40 -15.96 13.34
N LYS A 159 8.58 -14.67 13.67
CA LYS A 159 8.82 -13.58 12.72
C LYS A 159 10.06 -12.79 13.09
N ALA A 160 10.84 -12.39 12.08
CA ALA A 160 11.91 -11.41 12.26
C ALA A 160 11.31 -9.99 12.41
N ALA A 161 11.76 -9.23 13.42
CA ALA A 161 11.26 -7.87 13.67
C ALA A 161 11.55 -6.91 12.51
N ALA A 162 12.74 -7.05 11.89
CA ALA A 162 13.16 -6.27 10.73
C ALA A 162 12.73 -6.91 9.38
N GLY A 163 11.99 -8.02 9.39
CA GLY A 163 11.55 -8.75 8.19
C GLY A 163 10.35 -8.10 7.51
N GLY A 164 10.23 -8.34 6.19
CA GLY A 164 9.10 -7.88 5.38
C GLY A 164 8.90 -8.74 4.13
N GLY A 165 7.73 -8.60 3.47
CA GLY A 165 7.45 -9.30 2.22
C GLY A 165 7.47 -10.83 2.32
N GLY A 166 7.06 -11.39 3.46
CA GLY A 166 7.02 -12.85 3.65
C GLY A 166 8.36 -13.52 3.99
N ARG A 167 9.46 -12.76 4.13
CA ARG A 167 10.79 -13.28 4.47
C ARG A 167 11.04 -13.21 5.98
N GLY A 168 11.78 -14.20 6.51
CA GLY A 168 12.06 -14.27 7.94
C GLY A 168 10.85 -14.67 8.78
N MET A 169 9.97 -15.54 8.25
CA MET A 169 8.80 -16.07 8.94
C MET A 169 8.79 -17.61 8.89
N ARG A 170 8.34 -18.24 9.99
CA ARG A 170 8.31 -19.70 10.10
C ARG A 170 7.15 -20.18 10.96
N VAL A 171 6.27 -20.99 10.37
CA VAL A 171 5.14 -21.61 11.08
C VAL A 171 5.64 -22.81 11.89
N VAL A 172 5.14 -22.93 13.11
CA VAL A 172 5.45 -24.01 14.04
C VAL A 172 4.16 -24.65 14.53
N HIS A 173 3.90 -25.89 14.13
CA HIS A 173 2.65 -26.58 14.46
C HIS A 173 2.66 -27.26 15.82
N SER A 174 3.83 -27.49 16.42
CA SER A 174 3.95 -28.18 17.70
C SER A 174 5.21 -27.77 18.47
N GLU A 175 5.20 -28.01 19.75
CA GLU A 175 6.26 -27.66 20.69
C GLU A 175 7.65 -28.20 20.30
N GLY A 176 7.70 -29.43 19.77
CA GLY A 176 8.98 -30.09 19.43
C GLY A 176 9.80 -29.36 18.34
N GLY A 177 9.16 -28.53 17.51
CA GLY A 177 9.83 -27.76 16.47
C GLY A 177 10.20 -26.33 16.87
N LEU A 178 9.73 -25.85 18.02
CA LEU A 178 9.75 -24.42 18.36
C LEU A 178 11.16 -23.83 18.47
N LEU A 179 12.00 -24.42 19.32
CA LEU A 179 13.34 -23.89 19.56
C LEU A 179 14.23 -23.93 18.33
N HIS A 180 14.08 -24.96 17.50
CA HIS A 180 14.77 -25.03 16.21
C HIS A 180 14.29 -23.93 15.26
N ALA A 181 12.99 -23.69 15.19
CA ALA A 181 12.41 -22.62 14.37
C ALA A 181 12.88 -21.24 14.81
N ILE A 182 12.95 -20.97 16.13
CA ILE A 182 13.48 -19.72 16.68
C ILE A 182 14.94 -19.52 16.23
N ALA A 183 15.80 -20.53 16.44
CA ALA A 183 17.21 -20.46 16.09
C ALA A 183 17.43 -20.21 14.59
N MET A 184 16.69 -20.93 13.73
CA MET A 184 16.73 -20.78 12.27
C MET A 184 16.29 -19.38 11.83
N THR A 185 15.17 -18.88 12.40
CA THR A 185 14.64 -17.55 12.03
C THR A 185 15.58 -16.44 12.48
N ARG A 186 16.21 -16.55 13.67
CA ARG A 186 17.24 -15.62 14.14
C ARG A 186 18.45 -15.58 13.20
N SER A 187 18.93 -16.75 12.76
CA SER A 187 20.07 -16.83 11.81
C SER A 187 19.73 -16.19 10.47
N GLU A 188 18.56 -16.50 9.93
CA GLU A 188 18.07 -15.92 8.68
C GLU A 188 17.90 -14.41 8.78
N ALA A 189 17.30 -13.91 9.88
CA ALA A 189 17.11 -12.49 10.16
C ALA A 189 18.46 -11.75 10.26
N SER A 190 19.44 -12.33 10.95
CA SER A 190 20.79 -11.78 11.04
C SER A 190 21.45 -11.62 9.67
N ASN A 191 21.34 -12.65 8.82
CA ASN A 191 21.96 -12.66 7.49
C ASN A 191 21.25 -11.72 6.50
N ALA A 192 19.93 -11.66 6.55
CA ALA A 192 19.12 -10.92 5.58
C ALA A 192 18.91 -9.44 5.96
N PHE A 193 18.85 -9.13 7.27
CA PHE A 193 18.43 -7.82 7.77
C PHE A 193 19.41 -7.20 8.77
N GLY A 194 20.49 -7.91 9.14
CA GLY A 194 21.49 -7.43 10.12
C GLY A 194 20.98 -7.40 11.57
N SER A 195 19.78 -7.93 11.85
CA SER A 195 19.17 -7.99 13.19
C SER A 195 18.77 -9.43 13.53
N ARG A 196 19.00 -9.86 14.79
CA ARG A 196 18.61 -11.18 15.28
C ARG A 196 17.26 -11.18 16.01
N THR A 197 16.64 -10.01 16.12
CA THR A 197 15.38 -9.84 16.85
C THR A 197 14.25 -10.60 16.16
N VAL A 198 13.63 -11.52 16.91
CA VAL A 198 12.46 -12.29 16.48
C VAL A 198 11.38 -12.22 17.55
N TYR A 199 10.13 -12.34 17.13
CA TYR A 199 8.96 -12.41 18.01
C TYR A 199 8.04 -13.54 17.56
N MET A 200 7.05 -13.88 18.38
CA MET A 200 6.11 -14.99 18.16
C MET A 200 4.68 -14.47 18.13
N GLU A 201 3.89 -14.99 17.23
CA GLU A 201 2.46 -14.69 17.11
C GLU A 201 1.64 -15.96 16.88
N LYS A 202 0.34 -15.89 17.19
CA LYS A 202 -0.61 -16.90 16.76
C LYS A 202 -0.62 -17.00 15.25
N TYR A 203 -0.55 -18.22 14.72
CA TYR A 203 -0.77 -18.43 13.28
C TYR A 203 -2.27 -18.49 12.99
N LEU A 204 -2.69 -17.76 11.99
CA LEU A 204 -4.06 -17.75 11.47
C LEU A 204 -4.11 -18.57 10.19
N ASP A 205 -4.98 -19.59 10.16
CA ASP A 205 -4.97 -20.58 9.07
C ASP A 205 -5.58 -20.05 7.77
N ASN A 206 -6.67 -19.26 7.87
CA ASN A 206 -7.43 -18.83 6.70
C ASN A 206 -7.86 -17.34 6.80
N PRO A 207 -6.94 -16.43 7.11
CA PRO A 207 -7.29 -15.04 7.26
C PRO A 207 -7.55 -14.36 5.91
N ARG A 208 -8.34 -13.30 5.96
CA ARG A 208 -8.43 -12.30 4.89
C ARG A 208 -7.49 -11.15 5.21
N HIS A 209 -7.02 -10.47 4.17
CA HIS A 209 -6.28 -9.24 4.30
C HIS A 209 -7.25 -8.07 4.17
N VAL A 210 -7.60 -7.45 5.27
CA VAL A 210 -8.49 -6.30 5.32
C VAL A 210 -7.73 -5.12 5.91
N GLU A 211 -7.91 -3.94 5.33
CA GLU A 211 -7.16 -2.76 5.74
C GLU A 211 -8.07 -1.55 5.90
N ILE A 212 -7.73 -0.65 6.82
CA ILE A 212 -8.51 0.56 7.13
C ILE A 212 -7.76 1.79 6.68
N GLN A 213 -8.36 2.55 5.75
CA GLN A 213 -7.86 3.85 5.34
C GLN A 213 -8.12 4.90 6.41
N VAL A 214 -7.10 5.63 6.81
CA VAL A 214 -7.21 6.79 7.71
C VAL A 214 -6.65 8.05 7.06
N MET A 215 -7.12 9.19 7.56
CA MET A 215 -6.59 10.52 7.25
C MET A 215 -6.56 11.34 8.52
N ALA A 216 -5.46 12.04 8.79
CA ALA A 216 -5.32 12.87 9.98
C ALA A 216 -4.59 14.18 9.69
N ASP A 217 -4.95 15.25 10.41
CA ASP A 217 -4.31 16.57 10.31
C ASP A 217 -3.39 16.87 11.50
N GLU A 218 -2.71 18.00 11.46
CA GLU A 218 -1.81 18.45 12.55
C GLU A 218 -2.56 18.99 13.78
N PHE A 219 -3.89 19.12 13.71
CA PHE A 219 -4.72 19.71 14.75
C PHE A 219 -5.40 18.66 15.64
N GLY A 220 -5.05 17.37 15.44
CA GLY A 220 -5.61 16.27 16.20
C GLY A 220 -6.93 15.74 15.66
N ASN A 221 -7.38 16.16 14.47
CA ASN A 221 -8.49 15.53 13.79
C ASN A 221 -8.00 14.29 13.04
N ALA A 222 -8.73 13.20 13.17
CA ALA A 222 -8.49 11.98 12.43
C ALA A 222 -9.82 11.32 12.07
N VAL A 223 -9.90 10.75 10.87
CA VAL A 223 -11.06 10.05 10.36
C VAL A 223 -10.65 8.74 9.72
N HIS A 224 -11.56 7.77 9.68
CA HIS A 224 -11.42 6.59 8.84
C HIS A 224 -12.32 6.69 7.61
N LEU A 225 -11.85 6.15 6.49
CA LEU A 225 -12.58 6.11 5.23
C LEU A 225 -12.96 4.67 4.84
N GLY A 226 -13.18 3.82 5.85
CA GLY A 226 -13.59 2.44 5.70
C GLY A 226 -12.47 1.50 5.30
N GLU A 227 -12.91 0.29 4.98
CA GLU A 227 -12.01 -0.82 4.69
C GLU A 227 -11.90 -1.13 3.20
N ARG A 228 -10.80 -1.81 2.88
CA ARG A 228 -10.57 -2.50 1.62
C ARG A 228 -10.26 -3.97 1.91
N ASP A 229 -10.73 -4.85 1.05
CA ASP A 229 -10.29 -6.25 1.01
C ASP A 229 -9.17 -6.40 -0.02
N CYS A 230 -8.04 -6.89 0.43
CA CYS A 230 -6.85 -7.11 -0.39
C CYS A 230 -6.41 -8.59 -0.36
N SER A 231 -7.35 -9.49 -0.07
CA SER A 231 -7.07 -10.93 0.08
C SER A 231 -6.70 -11.61 -1.24
N MET A 232 -7.15 -11.05 -2.38
CA MET A 232 -6.76 -11.57 -3.68
C MET A 232 -5.32 -11.16 -3.99
N GLN A 233 -4.37 -11.96 -3.51
CA GLN A 233 -2.95 -11.68 -3.56
C GLN A 233 -2.13 -12.93 -3.89
N ARG A 234 -0.92 -12.74 -4.38
CA ARG A 234 0.05 -13.78 -4.63
C ARG A 234 1.39 -13.38 -4.04
N ARG A 235 1.99 -14.25 -3.21
CA ARG A 235 3.26 -13.96 -2.51
C ARG A 235 3.27 -12.58 -1.85
N HIS A 236 2.18 -12.25 -1.17
CA HIS A 236 1.92 -10.95 -0.52
C HIS A 236 1.85 -9.75 -1.47
N GLN A 237 1.72 -9.97 -2.78
CA GLN A 237 1.44 -8.93 -3.76
C GLN A 237 -0.05 -8.92 -4.09
N LYS A 238 -0.72 -7.83 -3.79
CA LYS A 238 -2.14 -7.61 -4.07
C LYS A 238 -2.37 -7.59 -5.58
N VAL A 239 -3.45 -8.21 -6.05
CA VAL A 239 -3.80 -8.37 -7.49
C VAL A 239 -5.13 -7.70 -7.80
N ILE A 240 -6.14 -7.95 -6.94
CA ILE A 240 -7.47 -7.29 -7.01
C ILE A 240 -7.81 -6.80 -5.61
N GLU A 241 -8.35 -5.59 -5.54
CA GLU A 241 -8.81 -4.96 -4.30
C GLU A 241 -10.28 -4.57 -4.41
N ASP A 242 -10.99 -4.74 -3.29
CA ASP A 242 -12.43 -4.53 -3.13
C ASP A 242 -12.70 -3.46 -2.05
N SER A 243 -13.66 -2.57 -2.28
CA SER A 243 -14.18 -1.67 -1.23
C SER A 243 -15.67 -1.40 -1.43
N PRO A 244 -16.49 -1.52 -0.38
CA PRO A 244 -16.23 -2.08 0.95
C PRO A 244 -15.88 -3.57 0.91
N ALA A 245 -15.20 -4.08 1.96
CA ALA A 245 -14.86 -5.51 2.04
C ALA A 245 -16.12 -6.39 2.16
N PRO A 246 -16.28 -7.43 1.32
CA PRO A 246 -17.45 -8.30 1.39
C PRO A 246 -17.60 -8.96 2.77
N GLY A 247 -18.83 -8.99 3.28
CA GLY A 247 -19.16 -9.67 4.53
C GLY A 247 -18.77 -8.94 5.82
N ILE A 248 -18.19 -7.74 5.74
CA ILE A 248 -17.95 -6.87 6.90
C ILE A 248 -19.13 -5.91 7.05
N SER A 249 -19.77 -5.94 8.21
CA SER A 249 -20.93 -5.09 8.50
C SER A 249 -20.53 -3.63 8.73
N ASN A 250 -21.49 -2.71 8.57
CA ASN A 250 -21.28 -1.29 8.89
C ASN A 250 -20.89 -1.07 10.36
N ALA A 251 -21.36 -1.92 11.28
CA ALA A 251 -21.02 -1.83 12.69
C ALA A 251 -19.55 -2.24 12.96
N GLU A 252 -19.09 -3.32 12.35
CA GLU A 252 -17.68 -3.76 12.44
C GLU A 252 -16.77 -2.70 11.83
N ARG A 253 -17.09 -2.20 10.62
CA ARG A 253 -16.36 -1.10 9.97
C ARG A 253 -16.23 0.12 10.87
N ALA A 254 -17.34 0.58 11.45
CA ALA A 254 -17.33 1.73 12.32
C ALA A 254 -16.49 1.48 13.58
N ALA A 255 -16.62 0.31 14.21
CA ALA A 255 -15.91 -0.02 15.44
C ALA A 255 -14.38 -0.08 15.25
N ILE A 256 -13.91 -0.75 14.20
CA ILE A 256 -12.47 -0.84 13.93
C ILE A 256 -11.93 0.49 13.40
N GLY A 257 -12.67 1.17 12.53
CA GLY A 257 -12.30 2.45 11.98
C GLY A 257 -12.11 3.52 13.04
N GLU A 258 -13.02 3.61 14.00
CA GLU A 258 -12.93 4.52 15.13
C GLU A 258 -11.67 4.27 15.98
N ARG A 259 -11.33 3.01 16.25
CA ARG A 259 -10.09 2.65 16.96
C ARG A 259 -8.85 3.09 16.19
N CYS A 260 -8.84 2.92 14.87
CA CYS A 260 -7.74 3.40 14.01
C CYS A 260 -7.62 4.94 14.02
N ALA A 261 -8.74 5.66 13.94
CA ALA A 261 -8.75 7.12 14.03
C ALA A 261 -8.23 7.61 15.41
N GLN A 262 -8.68 6.99 16.51
CA GLN A 262 -8.20 7.30 17.85
C GLN A 262 -6.69 6.99 18.02
N ALA A 263 -6.20 5.91 17.41
CA ALA A 263 -4.76 5.61 17.40
C ALA A 263 -3.98 6.71 16.67
N CYS A 264 -4.46 7.18 15.53
CA CYS A 264 -3.86 8.33 14.82
C CYS A 264 -3.79 9.59 15.70
N GLN A 265 -4.87 9.90 16.42
CA GLN A 265 -4.90 11.05 17.34
C GLN A 265 -3.85 10.93 18.44
N ARG A 266 -3.72 9.75 19.07
CA ARG A 266 -2.74 9.49 20.14
C ARG A 266 -1.29 9.58 19.64
N LEU A 267 -1.04 9.14 18.40
CA LEU A 267 0.28 9.19 17.77
C LEU A 267 0.64 10.58 17.22
N GLY A 268 -0.30 11.52 17.18
CA GLY A 268 -0.12 12.79 16.47
C GLY A 268 0.14 12.56 14.98
N TYR A 269 -0.54 11.56 14.39
CA TYR A 269 -0.39 11.21 12.98
C TYR A 269 -0.81 12.36 12.07
N ARG A 270 -0.15 12.48 10.91
CA ARG A 270 -0.43 13.49 9.88
C ARG A 270 -0.43 12.84 8.50
N GLY A 271 -1.39 13.20 7.66
CA GLY A 271 -1.53 12.71 6.28
C GLY A 271 -2.35 11.43 6.15
N ALA A 272 -2.19 10.75 5.01
CA ALA A 272 -2.84 9.47 4.75
C ALA A 272 -2.06 8.33 5.40
N GLY A 273 -2.78 7.35 5.93
CA GLY A 273 -2.22 6.11 6.46
C GLY A 273 -3.19 4.96 6.29
N THR A 274 -2.68 3.75 6.36
CA THR A 274 -3.50 2.54 6.26
C THR A 274 -3.07 1.55 7.32
N PHE A 275 -4.03 1.11 8.13
CA PHE A 275 -3.85 0.02 9.09
C PHE A 275 -4.19 -1.29 8.39
N GLU A 276 -3.24 -2.19 8.27
CA GLU A 276 -3.43 -3.53 7.70
C GLU A 276 -3.75 -4.55 8.79
N PHE A 277 -4.75 -5.39 8.52
CA PHE A 277 -5.24 -6.42 9.43
C PHE A 277 -5.33 -7.78 8.73
N LEU A 278 -5.08 -8.83 9.49
CA LEU A 278 -5.65 -10.13 9.20
C LEU A 278 -7.05 -10.19 9.83
N TYR A 279 -8.04 -10.59 9.04
CA TYR A 279 -9.42 -10.74 9.50
C TYR A 279 -9.83 -12.20 9.41
N GLN A 280 -10.19 -12.78 10.55
CA GLN A 280 -10.64 -14.17 10.63
C GLN A 280 -11.68 -14.32 11.74
N ASP A 281 -12.74 -15.10 11.48
CA ASP A 281 -13.78 -15.44 12.45
C ASP A 281 -14.46 -14.23 13.12
N GLY A 282 -14.60 -13.11 12.39
CA GLY A 282 -15.23 -11.88 12.89
C GLY A 282 -14.28 -10.95 13.64
N GLU A 283 -12.99 -11.29 13.73
CA GLU A 283 -11.99 -10.53 14.49
C GLU A 283 -10.91 -9.93 13.59
N PHE A 284 -10.52 -8.70 13.91
CA PHE A 284 -9.41 -7.99 13.27
C PHE A 284 -8.14 -8.17 14.07
N TYR A 285 -7.02 -8.41 13.39
CA TYR A 285 -5.70 -8.56 13.98
C TYR A 285 -4.70 -7.69 13.26
N PHE A 286 -4.29 -6.58 13.87
CA PHE A 286 -3.31 -5.65 13.31
C PHE A 286 -1.99 -6.34 12.99
N ILE A 287 -1.44 -6.06 11.80
CA ILE A 287 -0.15 -6.56 11.34
C ILE A 287 0.87 -5.46 11.09
N GLU A 288 0.45 -4.38 10.42
CA GLU A 288 1.32 -3.23 10.15
C GLU A 288 0.52 -1.97 9.80
N MET A 289 1.18 -0.82 9.84
CA MET A 289 0.64 0.44 9.34
C MET A 289 1.51 0.96 8.20
N ASN A 290 0.90 1.17 7.04
CA ASN A 290 1.57 1.88 5.95
C ASN A 290 1.40 3.39 6.16
N THR A 291 2.54 4.07 6.35
CA THR A 291 2.60 5.51 6.67
C THR A 291 2.62 6.38 5.41
N ARG A 292 1.81 6.04 4.43
CA ARG A 292 1.74 6.65 3.09
C ARG A 292 0.39 6.39 2.44
N ILE A 293 0.18 7.01 1.28
CA ILE A 293 -0.88 6.57 0.37
C ILE A 293 -0.55 5.18 -0.19
N GLN A 294 -1.55 4.35 -0.44
CA GLN A 294 -1.37 3.03 -1.04
C GLN A 294 -1.79 3.00 -2.51
N VAL A 295 -1.39 1.93 -3.24
CA VAL A 295 -1.75 1.71 -4.64
C VAL A 295 -3.27 1.71 -4.80
N GLU A 296 -3.97 1.02 -3.93
CA GLU A 296 -5.40 0.72 -3.92
C GLU A 296 -6.29 1.84 -3.32
N HIS A 297 -5.73 3.04 -3.06
CA HIS A 297 -6.52 4.18 -2.60
C HIS A 297 -7.72 4.54 -3.51
N PRO A 298 -7.67 4.30 -4.84
CA PRO A 298 -8.77 4.64 -5.72
C PRO A 298 -10.10 3.98 -5.39
N VAL A 299 -10.13 2.72 -4.88
CA VAL A 299 -11.40 2.09 -4.51
C VAL A 299 -12.07 2.82 -3.35
N THR A 300 -11.30 3.30 -2.37
CA THR A 300 -11.80 4.16 -1.29
C THR A 300 -12.32 5.49 -1.82
N GLU A 301 -11.59 6.13 -2.73
CA GLU A 301 -12.03 7.39 -3.36
C GLU A 301 -13.34 7.22 -4.12
N MET A 302 -13.50 6.10 -4.83
CA MET A 302 -14.72 5.82 -5.62
C MET A 302 -15.95 5.60 -4.75
N VAL A 303 -15.83 4.98 -3.58
CA VAL A 303 -16.96 4.71 -2.68
C VAL A 303 -17.28 5.86 -1.72
N THR A 304 -16.29 6.72 -1.40
CA THR A 304 -16.46 7.84 -0.47
C THR A 304 -16.61 9.20 -1.17
N GLY A 305 -16.21 9.29 -2.44
CA GLY A 305 -16.19 10.55 -3.18
C GLY A 305 -15.14 11.56 -2.68
N ARG A 306 -14.10 11.11 -1.96
CA ARG A 306 -13.04 11.97 -1.41
C ARG A 306 -11.73 11.77 -2.19
N ASP A 307 -11.06 12.86 -2.56
CA ASP A 307 -9.73 12.83 -3.18
C ASP A 307 -8.64 12.79 -2.10
N LEU A 308 -8.10 11.60 -1.83
CA LEU A 308 -7.14 11.39 -0.75
C LEU A 308 -5.79 12.05 -1.02
N VAL A 309 -5.37 12.11 -2.28
CA VAL A 309 -4.08 12.73 -2.65
C VAL A 309 -4.17 14.25 -2.57
N ALA A 310 -5.28 14.85 -2.98
CA ALA A 310 -5.52 16.28 -2.78
C ALA A 310 -5.54 16.63 -1.29
N GLU A 311 -6.22 15.83 -0.47
CA GLU A 311 -6.29 16.03 0.97
C GLU A 311 -4.91 15.93 1.65
N GLN A 312 -4.04 14.97 1.23
CA GLN A 312 -2.66 14.91 1.71
C GLN A 312 -1.89 16.22 1.48
N ILE A 313 -2.07 16.83 0.30
CA ILE A 313 -1.39 18.07 -0.07
C ILE A 313 -1.92 19.23 0.79
N LEU A 314 -3.23 19.32 0.98
CA LEU A 314 -3.87 20.36 1.82
C LEU A 314 -3.40 20.24 3.28
N ILE A 315 -3.41 19.05 3.86
CA ILE A 315 -2.94 18.80 5.23
C ILE A 315 -1.47 19.20 5.37
N ALA A 316 -0.61 18.79 4.44
CA ALA A 316 0.80 19.20 4.45
C ALA A 316 0.97 20.72 4.27
N GLY A 317 0.01 21.38 3.64
CA GLY A 317 -0.11 22.83 3.55
C GLY A 317 -0.44 23.53 4.87
N GLY A 318 -0.81 22.77 5.91
CA GLY A 318 -1.24 23.28 7.21
C GLY A 318 -2.75 23.51 7.31
N GLU A 319 -3.51 22.95 6.38
CA GLU A 319 -4.98 23.00 6.44
C GLU A 319 -5.52 21.90 7.39
N ARG A 320 -6.70 22.16 7.95
CA ARG A 320 -7.46 21.12 8.65
C ARG A 320 -8.05 20.14 7.65
N LEU A 321 -8.37 18.93 8.11
CA LEU A 321 -9.20 17.99 7.32
C LEU A 321 -10.44 18.75 6.79
N SER A 322 -10.68 18.63 5.48
CA SER A 322 -11.78 19.31 4.80
C SER A 322 -13.16 18.67 5.07
N PHE A 323 -13.18 17.55 5.78
CA PHE A 323 -14.39 16.79 6.15
C PHE A 323 -14.26 16.15 7.53
N ALA A 324 -15.38 16.00 8.22
CA ALA A 324 -15.49 15.26 9.47
C ALA A 324 -15.90 13.80 9.22
N GLN A 325 -15.82 12.94 10.26
CA GLN A 325 -16.25 11.55 10.17
C GLN A 325 -17.74 11.43 9.75
N SER A 326 -18.59 12.34 10.19
CA SER A 326 -20.02 12.39 9.83
C SER A 326 -20.28 12.67 8.36
N ASP A 327 -19.31 13.21 7.64
CA ASP A 327 -19.46 13.58 6.22
C ASP A 327 -19.01 12.44 5.27
N ILE A 328 -18.56 11.34 5.85
CA ILE A 328 -18.11 10.16 5.09
C ILE A 328 -19.27 9.19 4.91
N GLU A 329 -19.75 9.11 3.69
CA GLU A 329 -20.79 8.16 3.27
C GLU A 329 -20.17 7.14 2.30
N PHE A 330 -20.49 5.86 2.51
CA PHE A 330 -20.10 4.79 1.59
C PHE A 330 -21.21 4.56 0.58
N ARG A 331 -20.90 4.74 -0.71
CA ARG A 331 -21.87 4.62 -1.81
C ARG A 331 -21.41 3.57 -2.80
N GLY A 332 -22.23 2.53 -2.96
CA GLY A 332 -21.95 1.47 -3.90
C GLY A 332 -20.75 0.62 -3.52
N HIS A 333 -20.07 0.09 -4.53
CA HIS A 333 -18.93 -0.81 -4.42
C HIS A 333 -17.92 -0.50 -5.51
N ALA A 334 -16.62 -0.57 -5.20
CA ALA A 334 -15.55 -0.37 -6.15
C ALA A 334 -14.59 -1.57 -6.13
N ILE A 335 -14.05 -1.89 -7.31
CA ILE A 335 -13.06 -2.94 -7.51
C ILE A 335 -11.90 -2.34 -8.30
N GLU A 336 -10.68 -2.64 -7.90
CA GLU A 336 -9.45 -2.30 -8.63
C GLU A 336 -8.77 -3.57 -9.12
N CYS A 337 -8.30 -3.57 -10.37
CA CYS A 337 -7.41 -4.58 -10.93
C CYS A 337 -6.08 -3.92 -11.27
N ARG A 338 -4.99 -4.46 -10.73
CA ARG A 338 -3.63 -4.00 -11.05
C ARG A 338 -3.18 -4.57 -12.38
N ILE A 339 -2.88 -3.71 -13.34
CA ILE A 339 -2.40 -4.13 -14.66
C ILE A 339 -0.88 -4.11 -14.67
N ASN A 340 -0.28 -5.28 -14.78
CA ASN A 340 1.16 -5.48 -14.76
C ASN A 340 1.66 -5.97 -16.12
N ALA A 341 2.79 -5.44 -16.58
CA ALA A 341 3.53 -5.92 -17.74
C ALA A 341 4.27 -7.22 -17.35
N GLU A 342 3.55 -8.34 -17.28
CA GLU A 342 4.06 -9.65 -16.86
C GLU A 342 3.22 -10.79 -17.43
N ASP A 343 3.84 -11.96 -17.51
CA ASP A 343 3.15 -13.18 -17.91
C ASP A 343 2.07 -13.56 -16.89
N PRO A 344 0.79 -13.75 -17.30
CA PRO A 344 -0.33 -13.99 -16.39
C PRO A 344 -0.27 -15.32 -15.62
N VAL A 345 0.56 -16.26 -16.06
CA VAL A 345 0.71 -17.60 -15.46
C VAL A 345 2.00 -17.72 -14.66
N ARG A 346 3.11 -17.28 -15.27
CA ARG A 346 4.46 -17.39 -14.68
C ARG A 346 4.84 -16.18 -13.84
N PHE A 347 4.16 -15.06 -14.06
CA PHE A 347 4.41 -13.76 -13.40
C PHE A 347 5.85 -13.24 -13.66
N LEU A 348 6.39 -13.55 -14.80
CA LEU A 348 7.68 -13.01 -15.24
C LEU A 348 7.47 -11.65 -15.87
N PRO A 349 8.27 -10.63 -15.50
CA PRO A 349 8.18 -9.31 -16.12
C PRO A 349 8.31 -9.36 -17.64
N SER A 350 7.53 -8.55 -18.33
CA SER A 350 7.53 -8.41 -19.79
C SER A 350 7.84 -6.96 -20.19
N PRO A 351 9.10 -6.49 -19.97
CA PRO A 351 9.49 -5.17 -20.46
C PRO A 351 9.48 -5.12 -21.99
N GLY A 352 9.21 -3.96 -22.56
CA GLY A 352 9.15 -3.82 -24.03
C GLY A 352 8.35 -2.62 -24.47
N GLN A 353 8.19 -2.48 -25.78
CA GLN A 353 7.45 -1.37 -26.36
C GLN A 353 5.97 -1.72 -26.49
N ILE A 354 5.11 -0.90 -25.88
CA ILE A 354 3.66 -0.95 -26.10
C ILE A 354 3.38 -0.35 -27.46
N THR A 355 2.94 -1.16 -28.42
CA THR A 355 2.64 -0.71 -29.79
C THR A 355 1.26 -0.09 -29.91
N VAL A 356 0.27 -0.70 -29.23
CA VAL A 356 -1.10 -0.18 -29.13
C VAL A 356 -1.51 -0.12 -27.65
N TYR A 357 -2.13 0.97 -27.26
CA TYR A 357 -2.77 1.12 -25.95
C TYR A 357 -4.12 1.81 -26.12
N HIS A 358 -5.18 1.13 -25.66
CA HIS A 358 -6.51 1.70 -25.53
C HIS A 358 -7.03 1.48 -24.12
N ALA A 359 -7.31 2.55 -23.39
CA ALA A 359 -7.89 2.50 -22.06
C ALA A 359 -9.40 2.39 -22.13
N PRO A 360 -10.04 1.52 -21.32
CA PRO A 360 -11.49 1.44 -21.23
C PRO A 360 -12.08 2.73 -20.65
N GLY A 361 -13.38 2.94 -20.91
CA GLY A 361 -14.09 4.12 -20.48
C GLY A 361 -15.54 3.85 -20.07
N GLY A 362 -16.31 4.93 -19.93
CA GLY A 362 -17.73 4.88 -19.60
C GLY A 362 -18.05 5.19 -18.12
N PRO A 363 -19.35 5.23 -17.76
CA PRO A 363 -19.79 5.59 -16.42
C PRO A 363 -19.27 4.62 -15.36
N GLY A 364 -18.59 5.15 -14.33
CA GLY A 364 -18.03 4.37 -13.23
C GLY A 364 -16.80 3.55 -13.59
N VAL A 365 -16.09 3.87 -14.67
CA VAL A 365 -14.77 3.34 -15.04
C VAL A 365 -13.73 4.43 -14.86
N ARG A 366 -12.66 4.10 -14.11
CA ARG A 366 -11.48 4.94 -13.91
C ARG A 366 -10.24 4.14 -14.29
N VAL A 367 -9.30 4.78 -14.97
CA VAL A 367 -8.01 4.20 -15.31
C VAL A 367 -6.91 5.12 -14.81
N ASP A 368 -6.10 4.62 -13.88
CA ASP A 368 -4.88 5.29 -13.43
C ASP A 368 -3.68 4.61 -14.07
N SER A 369 -3.16 5.21 -15.15
CA SER A 369 -2.06 4.65 -15.94
C SER A 369 -1.19 5.76 -16.52
N HIS A 370 0.10 5.47 -16.61
CA HIS A 370 1.10 6.37 -17.21
C HIS A 370 1.47 5.97 -18.64
N VAL A 371 1.07 4.79 -19.11
CA VAL A 371 1.48 4.28 -20.41
C VAL A 371 0.63 4.85 -21.56
N TYR A 372 1.14 4.72 -22.77
CA TYR A 372 0.52 5.17 -24.04
C TYR A 372 1.13 4.38 -25.21
N SER A 373 0.50 4.40 -26.38
CA SER A 373 1.05 3.76 -27.58
C SER A 373 2.42 4.36 -27.92
N GLY A 374 3.42 3.51 -28.07
CA GLY A 374 4.82 3.89 -28.29
C GLY A 374 5.66 3.98 -27.01
N TYR A 375 5.05 3.88 -25.79
CA TYR A 375 5.80 3.87 -24.54
C TYR A 375 6.62 2.58 -24.40
N HIS A 376 7.86 2.71 -23.90
CA HIS A 376 8.72 1.57 -23.59
C HIS A 376 8.72 1.28 -22.10
N VAL A 377 8.18 0.12 -21.70
CA VAL A 377 8.22 -0.36 -20.30
C VAL A 377 9.65 -0.76 -19.94
N PRO A 378 10.32 -0.03 -19.03
CA PRO A 378 11.71 -0.31 -18.68
C PRO A 378 11.82 -1.54 -17.75
N PRO A 379 12.94 -2.30 -17.81
CA PRO A 379 13.15 -3.46 -16.95
C PRO A 379 13.66 -3.10 -15.54
N HIS A 380 13.80 -1.83 -15.20
CA HIS A 380 14.48 -1.35 -14.00
C HIS A 380 13.55 -1.17 -12.79
N TYR A 381 12.25 -1.22 -13.00
CA TYR A 381 11.23 -0.89 -11.99
C TYR A 381 10.15 -1.96 -11.92
N ASP A 382 9.21 -1.80 -10.99
CA ASP A 382 8.04 -2.65 -10.87
C ASP A 382 7.27 -2.76 -12.21
N SER A 383 6.68 -3.91 -12.45
CA SER A 383 5.96 -4.24 -13.69
C SER A 383 4.62 -3.54 -13.83
N MET A 384 4.09 -2.90 -12.79
CA MET A 384 2.77 -2.27 -12.81
C MET A 384 2.74 -1.08 -13.76
N ILE A 385 1.90 -1.17 -14.79
CA ILE A 385 1.72 -0.14 -15.82
C ILE A 385 0.44 0.67 -15.67
N GLY A 386 -0.45 0.24 -14.81
CA GLY A 386 -1.68 0.95 -14.49
C GLY A 386 -2.62 0.14 -13.64
N LYS A 387 -3.77 0.71 -13.37
CA LYS A 387 -4.89 0.10 -12.65
C LYS A 387 -6.18 0.46 -13.34
N VAL A 388 -7.07 -0.51 -13.43
CA VAL A 388 -8.46 -0.31 -13.84
C VAL A 388 -9.32 -0.38 -12.59
N ILE A 389 -10.11 0.64 -12.37
CA ILE A 389 -11.00 0.74 -11.22
C ILE A 389 -12.42 0.88 -11.72
N THR A 390 -13.34 0.09 -11.18
CA THR A 390 -14.76 0.21 -11.52
C THR A 390 -15.60 0.40 -10.28
N TRP A 391 -16.65 1.19 -10.43
CA TRP A 391 -17.63 1.43 -9.40
C TRP A 391 -19.02 0.97 -9.87
N GLY A 392 -19.80 0.36 -9.00
CA GLY A 392 -21.19 -0.02 -9.22
C GLY A 392 -22.07 0.31 -8.01
N ALA A 393 -23.39 0.26 -8.19
CA ALA A 393 -24.32 0.46 -7.07
C ALA A 393 -24.19 -0.64 -6.01
N ASP A 394 -23.70 -1.80 -6.43
CA ASP A 394 -23.40 -2.97 -5.61
C ASP A 394 -22.20 -3.73 -6.19
N ARG A 395 -21.70 -4.74 -5.48
CA ARG A 395 -20.55 -5.54 -5.90
C ARG A 395 -20.75 -6.28 -7.23
N PRO A 396 -21.91 -6.97 -7.47
CA PRO A 396 -22.16 -7.59 -8.77
C PRO A 396 -22.10 -6.60 -9.94
N SER A 397 -22.63 -5.41 -9.76
CA SER A 397 -22.57 -4.35 -10.79
C SER A 397 -21.13 -3.85 -11.03
N ALA A 398 -20.32 -3.74 -9.97
CA ALA A 398 -18.90 -3.38 -10.10
C ALA A 398 -18.11 -4.48 -10.85
N ILE A 399 -18.33 -5.76 -10.53
CA ILE A 399 -17.74 -6.92 -11.23
C ILE A 399 -18.13 -6.93 -12.70
N ALA A 400 -19.42 -6.80 -13.01
CA ALA A 400 -19.91 -6.79 -14.39
C ALA A 400 -19.26 -5.67 -15.22
N ARG A 401 -19.12 -4.49 -14.60
CA ARG A 401 -18.44 -3.35 -15.21
C ARG A 401 -16.97 -3.58 -15.41
N MET A 402 -16.28 -4.22 -14.45
CA MET A 402 -14.87 -4.57 -14.58
C MET A 402 -14.63 -5.55 -15.72
N ARG A 403 -15.47 -6.57 -15.88
CA ARG A 403 -15.42 -7.49 -17.02
C ARG A 403 -15.53 -6.74 -18.36
N THR A 404 -16.47 -5.82 -18.46
CA THR A 404 -16.62 -4.97 -19.67
C THR A 404 -15.37 -4.12 -19.89
N ALA A 405 -14.87 -3.45 -18.83
CA ALA A 405 -13.69 -2.60 -18.92
C ALA A 405 -12.45 -3.37 -19.35
N LEU A 406 -12.21 -4.57 -18.80
CA LEU A 406 -11.08 -5.40 -19.20
C LEU A 406 -11.20 -5.91 -20.65
N SER A 407 -12.43 -6.22 -21.13
CA SER A 407 -12.64 -6.60 -22.53
C SER A 407 -12.42 -5.45 -23.52
N GLU A 408 -12.53 -4.20 -23.08
CA GLU A 408 -12.21 -3.02 -23.87
C GLU A 408 -10.74 -2.63 -23.81
N LEU A 409 -10.01 -3.06 -22.77
CA LEU A 409 -8.60 -2.74 -22.59
C LEU A 409 -7.75 -3.41 -23.67
N VAL A 410 -6.99 -2.62 -24.44
CA VAL A 410 -6.07 -3.16 -25.43
C VAL A 410 -4.65 -2.76 -25.08
N ILE A 411 -3.78 -3.74 -24.92
CA ILE A 411 -2.34 -3.57 -24.70
C ILE A 411 -1.62 -4.54 -25.67
N GLU A 412 -0.92 -3.99 -26.66
CA GLU A 412 -0.15 -4.82 -27.60
C GLU A 412 1.34 -4.48 -27.53
N GLY A 413 2.18 -5.44 -27.90
CA GLY A 413 3.63 -5.32 -27.93
C GLY A 413 4.35 -5.84 -26.69
N ILE A 414 3.61 -6.07 -25.60
CA ILE A 414 4.10 -6.71 -24.36
C ILE A 414 3.09 -7.77 -23.92
N THR A 415 3.48 -8.60 -22.95
CA THR A 415 2.56 -9.47 -22.22
C THR A 415 2.11 -8.77 -20.95
N ASP A 416 0.82 -8.87 -20.62
CA ASP A 416 0.24 -8.33 -19.39
C ASP A 416 -0.65 -9.36 -18.69
N ASN A 417 -1.11 -9.02 -17.49
CA ASN A 417 -1.90 -9.91 -16.64
C ASN A 417 -3.43 -9.77 -16.79
N THR A 418 -3.93 -9.10 -17.82
CA THR A 418 -5.38 -8.89 -18.04
C THR A 418 -6.14 -10.23 -18.07
N ALA A 419 -5.60 -11.25 -18.75
CA ALA A 419 -6.23 -12.59 -18.81
C ALA A 419 -6.40 -13.25 -17.43
N LEU A 420 -5.49 -13.01 -16.48
CA LEU A 420 -5.63 -13.47 -15.10
C LEU A 420 -6.82 -12.80 -14.42
N HIS A 421 -6.99 -11.50 -14.61
CA HIS A 421 -8.12 -10.76 -14.04
C HIS A 421 -9.46 -11.22 -14.61
N GLU A 422 -9.54 -11.47 -15.92
CA GLU A 422 -10.73 -12.01 -16.58
C GLU A 422 -11.14 -13.37 -16.00
N ASP A 423 -10.17 -14.28 -15.77
CA ASP A 423 -10.42 -15.58 -15.14
C ASP A 423 -10.90 -15.40 -13.69
N LEU A 424 -10.27 -14.54 -12.90
CA LEU A 424 -10.63 -14.29 -11.50
C LEU A 424 -12.02 -13.68 -11.35
N LEU A 425 -12.39 -12.74 -12.21
CA LEU A 425 -13.70 -12.09 -12.17
C LEU A 425 -14.87 -13.03 -12.56
N THR A 426 -14.59 -14.17 -13.18
CA THR A 426 -15.58 -15.22 -13.48
C THR A 426 -15.54 -16.36 -12.47
N ASP A 427 -14.60 -16.30 -11.54
CA ASP A 427 -14.43 -17.31 -10.53
C ASP A 427 -15.49 -17.19 -9.41
N ARG A 428 -16.17 -18.29 -9.11
CA ARG A 428 -17.26 -18.30 -8.12
C ARG A 428 -16.80 -17.87 -6.73
N GLY A 429 -15.60 -18.28 -6.31
CA GLY A 429 -15.08 -17.92 -5.00
C GLY A 429 -14.78 -16.43 -4.88
N PHE A 430 -14.37 -15.78 -5.97
CA PHE A 430 -14.27 -14.32 -6.01
C PHE A 430 -15.65 -13.65 -6.06
N GLU A 431 -16.58 -14.16 -6.89
CA GLU A 431 -17.94 -13.59 -7.00
C GLU A 431 -18.71 -13.62 -5.68
N GLU A 432 -18.61 -14.71 -4.91
CA GLU A 432 -19.24 -14.84 -3.60
C GLU A 432 -18.60 -13.90 -2.54
N GLY A 433 -17.35 -13.51 -2.73
CA GLY A 433 -16.59 -12.67 -1.80
C GLY A 433 -16.03 -13.44 -0.61
N GLY A 434 -15.14 -12.81 0.16
CA GLY A 434 -14.59 -13.41 1.37
C GLY A 434 -13.48 -14.45 1.15
N ALA A 435 -12.88 -14.51 -0.03
CA ALA A 435 -11.71 -15.32 -0.30
C ALA A 435 -10.57 -14.97 0.70
N ASN A 436 -9.82 -15.97 1.18
CA ASN A 436 -8.68 -15.76 2.07
C ASN A 436 -7.39 -15.47 1.29
N ILE A 437 -6.31 -15.12 1.99
CA ILE A 437 -5.01 -14.75 1.38
C ILE A 437 -4.34 -15.89 0.60
N HIS A 438 -4.75 -17.14 0.79
CA HIS A 438 -4.18 -18.32 0.12
C HIS A 438 -4.96 -18.70 -1.14
N TYR A 439 -6.14 -18.09 -1.34
CA TYR A 439 -7.08 -18.48 -2.39
C TYR A 439 -6.46 -18.50 -3.79
N LEU A 440 -5.78 -17.42 -4.16
CA LEU A 440 -5.19 -17.30 -5.50
C LEU A 440 -4.06 -18.33 -5.72
N GLU A 441 -3.21 -18.56 -4.73
CA GLU A 441 -2.12 -19.53 -4.83
C GLU A 441 -2.66 -20.96 -4.96
N HIS A 442 -3.69 -21.32 -4.20
CA HIS A 442 -4.39 -22.61 -4.33
C HIS A 442 -5.02 -22.77 -5.72
N LYS A 443 -5.74 -21.74 -6.21
CA LYS A 443 -6.35 -21.74 -7.55
C LYS A 443 -5.32 -21.95 -8.66
N LEU A 444 -4.14 -21.37 -8.52
CA LEU A 444 -3.04 -21.47 -9.48
C LEU A 444 -2.17 -22.72 -9.28
N GLY A 445 -2.43 -23.55 -8.27
CA GLY A 445 -1.64 -24.76 -7.96
C GLY A 445 -0.21 -24.44 -7.53
N LEU A 446 0.00 -23.31 -6.84
CA LEU A 446 1.31 -22.81 -6.38
C LEU A 446 1.59 -23.11 -4.90
N SER A 447 0.63 -23.69 -4.18
CA SER A 447 0.68 -24.05 -2.75
C SER A 447 1.00 -25.51 -2.52
#